data_3c9d38a3ba73049005eb82c7e4f41bcd
#
_entry.id   3c9d38a3ba73049005eb82c7e4f41bcd
#
_cell.length_a   1.000
_cell.length_b   1.000
_cell.length_c   1.000
_cell.angle_alpha   90.00
_cell.angle_beta   90.00
_cell.angle_gamma   90.00
#
_symmetry.space_group_name_H-M   'P 1'
#
loop_
_entity.id
_entity.type
_entity.pdbx_description
1 polymer ?
#
loop_
_entity_poly.entity_id
_entity_poly.type
_entity_poly.pdbx_seq_one_letter_code
_entity_poly.pdbx_strand_id
1 'polypeptide(L)'
;IRDSIYYGGTKGEATFRGTGGFGIQFFASGAPETDDPEKTARSMARDLGIELVDGKDACTIVESDGDNVVLELACASGGARIINCRVEFRFMYGRLYSISGVRPLDLVTAETETSLIDVPTALMRFLGLTREKGHICSELRGLELCYAFSASASGEGSLTPTWLIVTDTGEFYINAITGKEEVIA
;
A
#
# COMPACT_ATOMS: atom_id res chain seq x y z
N ILE A 1 -7.06 4.86 25.58
CA ILE A 1 -7.18 3.68 24.68
C ILE A 1 -5.78 3.46 24.11
N ARG A 2 -5.19 2.29 24.31
CA ARG A 2 -3.89 1.96 23.71
C ARG A 2 -4.15 1.57 22.25
N ASP A 3 -3.85 2.46 21.35
CA ASP A 3 -4.02 2.24 19.91
C ASP A 3 -2.95 1.31 19.29
N SER A 4 -2.12 0.69 20.12
CA SER A 4 -1.03 -0.19 19.66
C SER A 4 -0.85 -1.40 20.58
N ILE A 5 -0.58 -2.54 19.93
CA ILE A 5 -0.22 -3.80 20.56
C ILE A 5 1.28 -4.02 20.33
N TYR A 6 2.00 -4.33 21.40
CA TYR A 6 3.43 -4.60 21.38
C TYR A 6 3.71 -6.06 21.74
N TYR A 7 4.57 -6.69 20.96
CA TYR A 7 5.09 -8.04 21.19
C TYR A 7 6.60 -7.97 21.27
N GLY A 8 7.19 -8.53 22.33
CA GLY A 8 8.64 -8.65 22.49
C GLY A 8 9.06 -10.10 22.70
N GLY A 9 10.19 -10.49 22.12
CA GLY A 9 10.75 -11.83 22.24
C GLY A 9 12.26 -11.84 22.06
N THR A 10 12.87 -13.01 22.18
CA THR A 10 14.33 -13.17 22.05
C THR A 10 14.85 -12.97 20.63
N LYS A 11 13.97 -13.05 19.61
CA LYS A 11 14.32 -12.93 18.20
C LYS A 11 14.03 -11.54 17.61
N GLY A 12 13.22 -10.73 18.31
CA GLY A 12 12.82 -9.43 17.83
C GLY A 12 11.63 -8.87 18.57
N GLU A 13 11.10 -7.78 18.05
CA GLU A 13 9.92 -7.09 18.57
C GLU A 13 8.98 -6.69 17.45
N ALA A 14 7.70 -6.56 17.74
CA ALA A 14 6.69 -6.13 16.79
C ALA A 14 5.69 -5.19 17.46
N THR A 15 5.26 -4.19 16.69
CA THR A 15 4.23 -3.23 17.09
C THR A 15 3.15 -3.18 16.02
N PHE A 16 1.89 -3.24 16.43
CA PHE A 16 0.73 -3.11 15.55
C PHE A 16 -0.16 -1.98 16.05
N ARG A 17 -0.62 -1.13 15.16
CA ARG A 17 -1.50 0.00 15.45
C ARG A 17 -2.90 -0.26 14.89
N GLY A 18 -3.93 0.20 15.60
CA GLY A 18 -5.32 0.08 15.13
C GLY A 18 -5.57 0.74 13.78
N THR A 19 -4.74 1.70 13.38
CA THR A 19 -4.78 2.36 12.07
C THR A 19 -4.18 1.54 10.91
N GLY A 20 -3.81 0.28 11.15
CA GLY A 20 -3.19 -0.59 10.14
C GLY A 20 -1.67 -0.45 10.04
N GLY A 21 -1.08 0.52 10.71
CA GLY A 21 0.37 0.67 10.78
C GLY A 21 1.02 -0.45 11.60
N PHE A 22 2.15 -0.99 11.15
CA PHE A 22 2.90 -1.99 11.90
C PHE A 22 4.40 -1.85 11.69
N GLY A 23 5.17 -2.39 12.62
CA GLY A 23 6.62 -2.50 12.52
C GLY A 23 7.09 -3.78 13.21
N ILE A 24 8.03 -4.47 12.59
CA ILE A 24 8.70 -5.66 13.10
C ILE A 24 10.20 -5.39 13.00
N GLN A 25 10.91 -5.57 14.09
CA GLN A 25 12.37 -5.45 14.14
C GLN A 25 12.97 -6.76 14.59
N PHE A 26 13.94 -7.27 13.84
CA PHE A 26 14.66 -8.49 14.17
C PHE A 26 15.96 -8.18 14.92
N PHE A 27 16.23 -8.92 15.97
CA PHE A 27 17.53 -8.90 16.62
C PHE A 27 18.51 -9.78 15.83
N ALA A 28 19.79 -9.54 15.97
CA ALA A 28 20.82 -10.24 15.19
C ALA A 28 20.69 -11.80 15.22
N SER A 29 20.29 -12.36 16.36
CA SER A 29 20.08 -13.81 16.52
C SER A 29 18.80 -14.35 15.87
N GLY A 30 17.86 -13.47 15.51
CA GLY A 30 16.56 -13.83 14.92
C GLY A 30 16.38 -13.38 13.47
N ALA A 31 17.32 -12.58 12.97
CA ALA A 31 17.26 -12.01 11.63
C ALA A 31 17.44 -13.09 10.55
N PRO A 32 16.46 -13.32 9.65
CA PRO A 32 16.63 -14.24 8.53
C PRO A 32 17.77 -13.81 7.61
N GLU A 33 18.66 -14.74 7.26
CA GLU A 33 19.69 -14.53 6.25
C GLU A 33 19.13 -14.77 4.85
N THR A 34 19.62 -14.04 3.87
CA THR A 34 19.19 -14.18 2.48
C THR A 34 20.23 -13.69 1.49
N ASP A 35 20.35 -14.43 0.39
CA ASP A 35 21.09 -14.02 -0.81
C ASP A 35 20.15 -13.36 -1.85
N ASP A 36 18.82 -13.42 -1.62
CA ASP A 36 17.80 -12.88 -2.50
C ASP A 36 16.76 -12.08 -1.66
N PRO A 37 17.01 -10.77 -1.44
CA PRO A 37 16.13 -9.92 -0.65
C PRO A 37 14.69 -9.85 -1.17
N GLU A 38 14.48 -9.79 -2.48
CA GLU A 38 13.13 -9.70 -3.06
C GLU A 38 12.32 -10.97 -2.80
N LYS A 39 12.91 -12.12 -3.06
CA LYS A 39 12.24 -13.41 -2.79
C LYS A 39 11.90 -13.56 -1.31
N THR A 40 12.81 -13.15 -0.42
CA THR A 40 12.58 -13.20 1.03
C THR A 40 11.48 -12.24 1.44
N ALA A 41 11.47 -11.01 0.95
CA ALA A 41 10.43 -10.02 1.22
C ALA A 41 9.04 -10.52 0.80
N ARG A 42 8.91 -11.08 -0.40
CA ARG A 42 7.66 -11.66 -0.91
C ARG A 42 7.19 -12.86 -0.09
N SER A 43 8.11 -13.73 0.35
CA SER A 43 7.78 -14.84 1.23
C SER A 43 7.28 -14.37 2.59
N MET A 44 7.99 -13.44 3.21
CA MET A 44 7.61 -12.88 4.51
C MET A 44 6.29 -12.11 4.45
N ALA A 45 6.03 -11.36 3.38
CA ALA A 45 4.74 -10.70 3.18
C ALA A 45 3.59 -11.72 3.15
N ARG A 46 3.77 -12.82 2.44
CA ARG A 46 2.80 -13.93 2.39
C ARG A 46 2.59 -14.56 3.76
N ASP A 47 3.67 -14.82 4.51
CA ASP A 47 3.59 -15.40 5.86
C ASP A 47 2.88 -14.46 6.85
N LEU A 48 2.97 -13.14 6.62
CA LEU A 48 2.23 -12.11 7.34
C LEU A 48 0.77 -11.95 6.87
N GLY A 49 0.33 -12.73 5.88
CA GLY A 49 -1.01 -12.63 5.30
C GLY A 49 -1.23 -11.34 4.50
N ILE A 50 -0.16 -10.76 3.94
CA ILE A 50 -0.23 -9.57 3.11
C ILE A 50 -0.37 -10.00 1.65
N GLU A 51 -1.49 -9.64 1.04
CA GLU A 51 -1.68 -9.78 -0.39
C GLU A 51 -0.90 -8.68 -1.13
N LEU A 52 -0.15 -9.06 -2.14
CA LEU A 52 0.68 -8.15 -2.93
C LEU A 52 0.10 -7.99 -4.33
N VAL A 53 0.35 -6.83 -4.92
CA VAL A 53 0.08 -6.61 -6.35
C VAL A 53 0.89 -7.61 -7.18
N ASP A 54 0.29 -8.12 -8.26
CA ASP A 54 0.99 -9.00 -9.21
C ASP A 54 1.93 -8.21 -10.13
N GLY A 55 3.01 -8.89 -10.56
CA GLY A 55 3.92 -8.36 -11.57
C GLY A 55 5.16 -7.64 -11.03
N LYS A 56 5.86 -6.96 -11.93
CA LYS A 56 7.16 -6.30 -11.63
C LYS A 56 6.99 -5.03 -10.82
N ASP A 57 5.87 -4.34 -10.98
CA ASP A 57 5.57 -3.08 -10.30
C ASP A 57 5.15 -3.28 -8.82
N ALA A 58 5.05 -4.55 -8.40
CA ALA A 58 4.76 -4.91 -7.02
C ALA A 58 5.91 -4.66 -6.04
N CYS A 59 7.14 -4.56 -6.54
CA CYS A 59 8.35 -4.39 -5.73
C CYS A 59 9.20 -3.27 -6.30
N THR A 60 9.52 -2.30 -5.47
CA THR A 60 10.41 -1.19 -5.80
C THR A 60 11.64 -1.22 -4.89
N ILE A 61 12.82 -1.11 -5.48
CA ILE A 61 14.05 -0.87 -4.73
C ILE A 61 14.10 0.62 -4.40
N VAL A 62 13.90 0.95 -3.12
CA VAL A 62 13.90 2.35 -2.64
C VAL A 62 15.32 2.82 -2.38
N GLU A 63 16.15 1.94 -1.81
CA GLU A 63 17.53 2.23 -1.48
C GLU A 63 18.38 0.99 -1.72
N SER A 64 19.57 1.18 -2.29
CA SER A 64 20.58 0.12 -2.43
C SER A 64 21.95 0.76 -2.28
N ASP A 65 22.63 0.51 -1.16
CA ASP A 65 23.96 1.00 -0.85
C ASP A 65 24.80 -0.14 -0.27
N GLY A 66 25.61 -0.76 -1.13
CA GLY A 66 26.47 -1.87 -0.76
C GLY A 66 25.71 -3.03 -0.12
N ASP A 67 25.88 -3.18 1.20
CA ASP A 67 25.27 -4.26 1.97
C ASP A 67 23.85 -3.95 2.47
N ASN A 68 23.31 -2.76 2.18
CA ASN A 68 21.99 -2.32 2.60
C ASN A 68 21.03 -2.29 1.41
N VAL A 69 19.88 -2.92 1.56
CA VAL A 69 18.81 -2.92 0.55
C VAL A 69 17.48 -2.60 1.23
N VAL A 70 16.75 -1.64 0.70
CA VAL A 70 15.39 -1.32 1.13
C VAL A 70 14.45 -1.60 -0.04
N LEU A 71 13.51 -2.51 0.19
CA LEU A 71 12.47 -2.87 -0.77
C LEU A 71 11.12 -2.40 -0.27
N GLU A 72 10.32 -1.85 -1.15
CA GLU A 72 8.93 -1.52 -0.90
C GLU A 72 8.01 -2.40 -1.75
N LEU A 73 7.06 -3.07 -1.09
CA LEU A 73 6.06 -3.91 -1.74
C LEU A 73 4.68 -3.26 -1.67
N ALA A 74 4.00 -3.17 -2.81
CA ALA A 74 2.65 -2.64 -2.91
C ALA A 74 1.62 -3.70 -2.48
N CYS A 75 0.72 -3.34 -1.57
CA CYS A 75 -0.35 -4.20 -1.09
C CYS A 75 -1.52 -4.26 -2.08
N ALA A 76 -2.25 -5.38 -2.04
CA ALA A 76 -3.47 -5.60 -2.80
C ALA A 76 -4.62 -6.10 -1.91
N SER A 77 -5.81 -6.08 -2.45
CA SER A 77 -7.00 -6.77 -1.93
C SER A 77 -7.84 -7.26 -3.09
N GLY A 78 -8.06 -8.57 -3.15
CA GLY A 78 -8.77 -9.22 -4.26
C GLY A 78 -8.09 -8.96 -5.63
N GLY A 79 -6.77 -8.88 -5.65
CA GLY A 79 -5.97 -8.58 -6.85
C GLY A 79 -5.87 -7.10 -7.22
N ALA A 80 -6.68 -6.22 -6.61
CA ALA A 80 -6.61 -4.78 -6.87
C ALA A 80 -5.64 -4.08 -5.90
N ARG A 81 -4.81 -3.18 -6.42
CA ARG A 81 -3.85 -2.38 -5.63
C ARG A 81 -4.55 -1.56 -4.56
N ILE A 82 -3.94 -1.46 -3.38
CA ILE A 82 -4.30 -0.48 -2.36
C ILE A 82 -3.27 0.64 -2.40
N ILE A 83 -3.67 1.84 -2.81
CA ILE A 83 -2.77 2.94 -3.21
C ILE A 83 -1.82 3.35 -2.08
N ASN A 84 -2.34 3.48 -0.87
CA ASN A 84 -1.60 3.97 0.29
C ASN A 84 -1.23 2.87 1.30
N CYS A 85 -1.26 1.61 0.88
CA CYS A 85 -0.77 0.50 1.67
C CYS A 85 0.49 -0.07 1.05
N ARG A 86 1.58 0.03 1.78
CA ARG A 86 2.90 -0.43 1.36
C ARG A 86 3.62 -1.07 2.52
N VAL A 87 4.50 -2.01 2.20
CA VAL A 87 5.34 -2.69 3.17
C VAL A 87 6.79 -2.55 2.78
N GLU A 88 7.57 -1.93 3.65
CA GLU A 88 9.00 -1.76 3.51
C GLU A 88 9.72 -2.93 4.20
N PHE A 89 10.69 -3.50 3.50
CA PHE A 89 11.61 -4.51 4.00
C PHE A 89 13.02 -3.94 3.95
N ARG A 90 13.66 -3.87 5.09
CA ARG A 90 15.03 -3.38 5.20
C ARG A 90 15.99 -4.53 5.48
N PHE A 91 16.94 -4.70 4.59
CA PHE A 91 18.02 -5.70 4.71
C PHE A 91 19.33 -4.99 4.99
N MET A 92 20.12 -5.58 5.87
CA MET A 92 21.46 -5.10 6.23
C MET A 92 22.42 -6.31 6.31
N TYR A 93 23.53 -6.24 5.58
CA TYR A 93 24.55 -7.31 5.57
C TYR A 93 23.97 -8.69 5.24
N GLY A 94 23.10 -8.76 4.24
CA GLY A 94 22.45 -10.02 3.82
C GLY A 94 21.43 -10.58 4.82
N ARG A 95 20.92 -9.78 5.76
CA ARG A 95 19.93 -10.17 6.76
C ARG A 95 18.74 -9.24 6.78
N LEU A 96 17.55 -9.78 6.96
CA LEU A 96 16.34 -8.98 7.15
C LEU A 96 16.36 -8.33 8.53
N TYR A 97 16.51 -7.00 8.56
CA TYR A 97 16.60 -6.19 9.77
C TYR A 97 15.24 -5.76 10.28
N SER A 98 14.38 -5.24 9.40
CA SER A 98 13.04 -4.79 9.80
C SER A 98 12.03 -4.90 8.67
N ILE A 99 10.76 -4.98 9.08
CA ILE A 99 9.59 -4.88 8.20
C ILE A 99 8.71 -3.80 8.80
N SER A 100 8.23 -2.86 7.99
CA SER A 100 7.31 -1.83 8.45
C SER A 100 6.35 -1.43 7.34
N GLY A 101 5.19 -0.90 7.71
CA GLY A 101 4.24 -0.47 6.70
C GLY A 101 2.86 -0.16 7.24
N VAL A 102 1.95 0.01 6.30
CA VAL A 102 0.52 0.15 6.55
C VAL A 102 -0.21 -0.89 5.72
N ARG A 103 -1.10 -1.64 6.37
CA ARG A 103 -2.00 -2.59 5.72
C ARG A 103 -3.36 -2.58 6.43
N PRO A 104 -4.45 -2.90 5.72
CA PRO A 104 -5.70 -3.20 6.38
C PRO A 104 -5.52 -4.39 7.33
N LEU A 105 -6.01 -4.26 8.55
CA LEU A 105 -6.11 -5.37 9.50
C LEU A 105 -7.54 -5.93 9.39
N ASP A 106 -7.67 -7.26 9.33
CA ASP A 106 -8.94 -7.97 9.32
C ASP A 106 -9.97 -7.37 8.34
N LEU A 107 -9.74 -7.58 7.04
CA LEU A 107 -10.70 -7.21 6.01
C LEU A 107 -12.01 -8.01 6.21
N VAL A 108 -12.95 -7.40 6.90
CA VAL A 108 -14.34 -7.84 6.85
C VAL A 108 -14.90 -7.34 5.52
N THR A 109 -15.01 -8.22 4.56
CA THR A 109 -15.70 -7.94 3.29
C THR A 109 -17.19 -7.74 3.58
N ALA A 110 -17.60 -6.50 3.74
CA ALA A 110 -19.00 -6.17 3.57
C ALA A 110 -19.25 -6.25 2.05
N GLU A 111 -19.94 -7.29 1.61
CA GLU A 111 -20.48 -7.37 0.26
C GLU A 111 -21.58 -6.31 0.11
N THR A 112 -21.17 -5.09 -0.19
CA THR A 112 -22.11 -4.04 -0.60
C THR A 112 -22.05 -4.01 -2.12
N GLU A 113 -23.12 -4.44 -2.78
CA GLU A 113 -23.29 -4.18 -4.21
C GLU A 113 -23.34 -2.67 -4.44
N THR A 114 -22.21 -2.09 -4.75
CA THR A 114 -22.11 -0.67 -5.03
C THR A 114 -21.84 -0.48 -6.52
N SER A 115 -22.69 0.28 -7.18
CA SER A 115 -22.47 0.66 -8.58
C SER A 115 -21.28 1.60 -8.68
N LEU A 116 -20.28 1.20 -9.44
CA LEU A 116 -19.12 2.03 -9.74
C LEU A 116 -19.38 2.88 -10.98
N ILE A 117 -18.83 4.10 -11.01
CA ILE A 117 -18.80 4.90 -12.23
C ILE A 117 -17.87 4.22 -13.25
N ASP A 118 -18.27 4.25 -14.51
CA ASP A 118 -17.48 3.69 -15.60
C ASP A 118 -16.28 4.58 -15.98
N VAL A 119 -15.37 4.03 -16.78
CA VAL A 119 -14.17 4.72 -17.25
C VAL A 119 -14.47 6.06 -17.94
N PRO A 120 -15.42 6.15 -18.90
CA PRO A 120 -15.78 7.44 -19.50
C PRO A 120 -16.20 8.48 -18.48
N THR A 121 -17.03 8.10 -17.51
CA THR A 121 -17.49 9.00 -16.45
C THR A 121 -16.32 9.43 -15.55
N ALA A 122 -15.43 8.53 -15.17
CA ALA A 122 -14.24 8.86 -14.40
C ALA A 122 -13.34 9.88 -15.11
N LEU A 123 -13.10 9.68 -16.41
CA LEU A 123 -12.32 10.61 -17.25
C LEU A 123 -12.99 11.97 -17.38
N MET A 124 -14.32 12.03 -17.52
CA MET A 124 -15.05 13.29 -17.56
C MET A 124 -14.95 14.04 -16.24
N ARG A 125 -15.01 13.33 -15.09
CA ARG A 125 -14.81 13.93 -13.76
C ARG A 125 -13.38 14.46 -13.61
N PHE A 126 -12.39 13.69 -14.02
CA PHE A 126 -10.99 14.11 -14.04
C PHE A 126 -10.78 15.39 -14.87
N LEU A 127 -11.30 15.45 -16.09
CA LEU A 127 -11.21 16.65 -16.94
C LEU A 127 -11.88 17.87 -16.32
N GLY A 128 -13.00 17.68 -15.62
CA GLY A 128 -13.66 18.75 -14.86
C GLY A 128 -12.74 19.28 -13.76
N LEU A 129 -12.17 18.39 -12.94
CA LEU A 129 -11.28 18.76 -11.84
C LEU A 129 -9.99 19.45 -12.30
N THR A 130 -9.33 18.93 -13.33
CA THR A 130 -8.11 19.55 -13.86
C THR A 130 -8.38 20.94 -14.39
N ARG A 131 -9.53 21.15 -15.05
CA ARG A 131 -9.95 22.47 -15.55
C ARG A 131 -10.23 23.45 -14.42
N GLU A 132 -10.95 23.02 -13.37
CA GLU A 132 -11.25 23.85 -12.21
C GLU A 132 -10.01 24.28 -11.45
N LYS A 133 -9.03 23.37 -11.33
CA LYS A 133 -7.78 23.63 -10.63
C LYS A 133 -6.69 24.28 -11.49
N GLY A 134 -6.93 24.47 -12.78
CA GLY A 134 -5.94 25.00 -13.71
C GLY A 134 -4.77 24.05 -13.97
N HIS A 135 -4.94 22.75 -13.70
CA HIS A 135 -3.94 21.75 -14.05
C HIS A 135 -3.97 21.48 -15.57
N ILE A 136 -2.79 21.47 -16.17
CA ILE A 136 -2.60 21.13 -17.58
C ILE A 136 -1.85 19.82 -17.65
N CYS A 137 -2.49 18.79 -18.20
CA CYS A 137 -1.84 17.54 -18.56
C CYS A 137 -1.99 17.32 -20.07
N SER A 138 -0.96 16.81 -20.74
CA SER A 138 -0.94 16.59 -22.17
C SER A 138 -1.04 15.11 -22.55
N GLU A 139 -0.82 14.21 -21.58
CA GLU A 139 -0.77 12.77 -21.80
C GLU A 139 -1.43 12.00 -20.65
N LEU A 140 -2.31 11.07 -21.00
CA LEU A 140 -2.82 10.05 -20.12
C LEU A 140 -1.94 8.80 -20.25
N ARG A 141 -1.23 8.43 -19.18
CA ARG A 141 -0.27 7.30 -19.16
C ARG A 141 -0.86 6.01 -18.63
N GLY A 142 -1.86 6.12 -17.76
CA GLY A 142 -2.51 4.96 -17.16
C GLY A 142 -3.85 5.28 -16.54
N LEU A 143 -4.68 4.25 -16.47
CA LEU A 143 -5.95 4.27 -15.75
C LEU A 143 -6.13 2.89 -15.10
N GLU A 144 -6.34 2.88 -13.79
CA GLU A 144 -6.48 1.65 -13.01
C GLU A 144 -7.57 1.80 -11.96
N LEU A 145 -8.38 0.76 -11.76
CA LEU A 145 -9.28 0.68 -10.60
C LEU A 145 -8.51 0.07 -9.44
N CYS A 146 -8.44 0.78 -8.34
CA CYS A 146 -7.70 0.42 -7.15
C CYS A 146 -8.53 0.74 -5.90
N TYR A 147 -7.94 0.56 -4.72
CA TYR A 147 -8.54 0.94 -3.45
C TYR A 147 -7.71 2.03 -2.76
N ALA A 148 -8.40 2.97 -2.12
CA ALA A 148 -7.82 3.85 -1.12
C ALA A 148 -8.19 3.32 0.27
N PHE A 149 -7.19 3.10 1.13
CA PHE A 149 -7.40 2.70 2.52
C PHE A 149 -7.53 3.92 3.41
N SER A 150 -8.52 3.91 4.27
CA SER A 150 -8.65 4.87 5.37
C SER A 150 -8.94 4.14 6.67
N ALA A 151 -8.33 4.58 7.76
CA ALA A 151 -8.60 4.08 9.09
C ALA A 151 -9.14 5.19 9.98
N SER A 152 -10.23 4.90 10.70
CA SER A 152 -10.79 5.80 11.69
C SER A 152 -9.98 5.76 12.99
N ALA A 153 -10.15 6.76 13.85
CA ALA A 153 -9.56 6.78 15.20
C ALA A 153 -10.06 5.61 16.08
N SER A 154 -11.20 4.99 15.75
CA SER A 154 -11.71 3.80 16.43
C SER A 154 -11.05 2.50 15.98
N GLY A 155 -10.16 2.55 14.98
CA GLY A 155 -9.48 1.39 14.42
C GLY A 155 -10.26 0.68 13.30
N GLU A 156 -11.45 1.15 12.95
CA GLU A 156 -12.20 0.66 11.79
C GLU A 156 -11.57 1.19 10.52
N GLY A 157 -11.18 0.29 9.61
CA GLY A 157 -10.64 0.62 8.30
C GLY A 157 -11.66 0.42 7.20
N SER A 158 -11.58 1.21 6.14
CA SER A 158 -12.36 1.04 4.93
C SER A 158 -11.49 1.07 3.69
N LEU A 159 -11.88 0.30 2.68
CA LEU A 159 -11.31 0.33 1.34
C LEU A 159 -12.32 1.01 0.42
N THR A 160 -11.96 2.15 -0.12
CA THR A 160 -12.79 2.91 -1.05
C THR A 160 -12.34 2.62 -2.48
N PRO A 161 -13.22 2.07 -3.36
CA PRO A 161 -12.89 1.92 -4.77
C PRO A 161 -12.56 3.27 -5.39
N THR A 162 -11.43 3.35 -6.07
CA THR A 162 -10.85 4.59 -6.56
C THR A 162 -10.22 4.40 -7.94
N TRP A 163 -10.54 5.27 -8.89
CA TRP A 163 -9.84 5.35 -10.16
C TRP A 163 -8.52 6.10 -9.98
N LEU A 164 -7.41 5.43 -10.19
CA LEU A 164 -6.09 6.04 -10.34
C LEU A 164 -5.90 6.44 -11.81
N ILE A 165 -5.65 7.71 -12.03
CA ILE A 165 -5.39 8.31 -13.36
C ILE A 165 -3.97 8.83 -13.34
N VAL A 166 -3.09 8.21 -14.13
CA VAL A 166 -1.68 8.59 -14.26
C VAL A 166 -1.49 9.46 -15.49
N THR A 167 -0.89 10.62 -15.31
CA THR A 167 -0.62 11.58 -16.40
C THR A 167 0.86 11.92 -16.48
N ASP A 168 1.22 12.76 -17.44
CA ASP A 168 2.57 13.35 -17.55
C ASP A 168 2.91 14.33 -16.40
N THR A 169 1.91 14.82 -15.67
CA THR A 169 2.09 15.80 -14.59
C THR A 169 1.85 15.23 -13.19
N GLY A 170 1.41 13.99 -13.07
CA GLY A 170 1.17 13.33 -11.79
C GLY A 170 0.02 12.36 -11.77
N GLU A 171 -0.34 11.95 -10.57
CA GLU A 171 -1.42 10.99 -10.29
C GLU A 171 -2.64 11.73 -9.74
N PHE A 172 -3.81 11.31 -10.19
CA PHE A 172 -5.10 11.82 -9.75
C PHE A 172 -6.00 10.68 -9.30
N TYR A 173 -6.76 10.91 -8.26
CA TYR A 173 -7.58 9.91 -7.62
C TYR A 173 -9.03 10.33 -7.64
N ILE A 174 -9.89 9.52 -8.26
CA ILE A 174 -11.33 9.75 -8.36
C ILE A 174 -12.06 8.62 -7.63
N ASN A 175 -12.80 8.95 -6.60
CA ASN A 175 -13.67 8.00 -5.90
C ASN A 175 -14.61 7.34 -6.91
N ALA A 176 -14.51 6.03 -7.06
CA ALA A 176 -15.25 5.28 -8.09
C ALA A 176 -16.75 5.14 -7.79
N ILE A 177 -17.20 5.52 -6.59
CA ILE A 177 -18.62 5.50 -6.20
C ILE A 177 -19.23 6.87 -6.46
N THR A 178 -18.57 7.93 -5.98
CA THR A 178 -19.14 9.29 -5.95
C THR A 178 -18.72 10.16 -7.14
N GLY A 179 -17.66 9.79 -7.84
CA GLY A 179 -17.04 10.60 -8.91
C GLY A 179 -16.35 11.88 -8.41
N LYS A 180 -16.13 12.00 -7.10
CA LYS A 180 -15.39 13.11 -6.51
C LYS A 180 -13.90 12.79 -6.42
N GLU A 181 -13.09 13.84 -6.32
CA GLU A 181 -11.67 13.67 -6.02
C GLU A 181 -11.48 12.97 -4.67
N GLU A 182 -10.57 12.01 -4.63
CA GLU A 182 -10.14 11.33 -3.41
C GLU A 182 -8.79 11.91 -2.98
N VAL A 183 -8.66 12.28 -1.72
CA VAL A 183 -7.40 12.76 -1.14
C VAL A 183 -6.72 11.59 -0.47
N ILE A 184 -5.58 11.18 -1.01
CA ILE A 184 -4.78 10.09 -0.46
C ILE A 184 -3.83 10.67 0.60
N ALA A 185 -3.97 10.19 1.83
CA ALA A 185 -3.14 10.59 2.98
C ALA A 185 -1.91 9.70 3.13
#